data_9d16817f2fbd47c81979436c55e69c3f
#
_entry.id   9d16817f2fbd47c81979436c55e69c3f
#
_cell.length_a   1.000
_cell.length_b   1.000
_cell.length_c   1.000
_cell.angle_alpha   90.00
_cell.angle_beta   90.00
_cell.angle_gamma   90.00
#
_symmetry.space_group_name_H-M   'P 1'
#
loop_
_entity.id
_entity.type
_entity.pdbx_description
1 polymer ?
#
loop_
_entity_poly.entity_id
_entity_poly.type
_entity_poly.pdbx_seq_one_letter_code
_entity_poly.pdbx_strand_id
1 'polypeptide(L)'
;SCTNNEPIQFSELALEEVVFDLNKNQFELKEVLQHFAGKKILIDIWASWCGDCIRGLPAVSALQKEFPEVVFLFLSVDTGKEAWKNGIQRFQIKGKHFNLPKGMKVGTFVDFIDLSWIPRYMVINELGMITLFNATKASDSRLQKALKKAI
;
A
#
# COMPACT_ATOMS: atom_id res chain seq x y z
N SER A 1 -24.86 -5.01 16.86
CA SER A 1 -23.89 -4.08 16.30
C SER A 1 -22.70 -4.83 15.76
N CYS A 2 -22.34 -4.54 14.56
CA CYS A 2 -21.15 -5.11 13.96
C CYS A 2 -19.95 -4.44 14.58
N THR A 3 -19.29 -5.11 15.50
CA THR A 3 -17.97 -4.70 15.91
C THR A 3 -17.03 -4.94 14.73
N ASN A 4 -16.37 -3.88 14.31
CA ASN A 4 -15.35 -3.99 13.31
C ASN A 4 -14.11 -4.64 13.96
N ASN A 5 -13.83 -5.88 13.59
CA ASN A 5 -12.70 -6.64 14.12
C ASN A 5 -11.43 -6.47 13.27
N GLU A 6 -11.42 -5.47 12.39
CA GLU A 6 -10.24 -5.19 11.58
C GLU A 6 -9.09 -4.71 12.48
N PRO A 7 -7.87 -5.16 12.19
CA PRO A 7 -6.73 -4.77 13.01
C PRO A 7 -6.40 -3.29 12.86
N ILE A 8 -5.93 -2.68 13.93
CA ILE A 8 -5.46 -1.30 13.95
C ILE A 8 -3.94 -1.19 13.98
N GLN A 9 -3.25 -2.31 14.12
CA GLN A 9 -1.79 -2.39 14.11
C GLN A 9 -1.36 -3.62 13.31
N PHE A 10 -0.23 -3.52 12.62
CA PHE A 10 0.35 -4.68 11.96
C PHE A 10 0.92 -5.64 13.00
N SER A 11 0.81 -6.95 12.73
CA SER A 11 1.51 -7.96 13.53
C SER A 11 3.02 -7.83 13.35
N GLU A 12 3.78 -8.34 14.33
CA GLU A 12 5.23 -8.37 14.20
C GLU A 12 5.68 -9.15 12.97
N LEU A 13 5.06 -10.29 12.68
CA LEU A 13 5.40 -11.09 11.50
C LEU A 13 5.15 -10.34 10.21
N ALA A 14 4.04 -9.60 10.11
CA ALA A 14 3.77 -8.77 8.93
C ALA A 14 4.82 -7.67 8.78
N LEU A 15 5.22 -7.05 9.89
CA LEU A 15 6.23 -5.99 9.90
C LEU A 15 7.63 -6.49 9.54
N GLU A 16 7.90 -7.77 9.75
CA GLU A 16 9.19 -8.40 9.39
C GLU A 16 9.23 -8.88 7.94
N GLU A 17 8.12 -8.78 7.21
CA GLU A 17 8.10 -9.18 5.80
C GLU A 17 9.15 -8.41 4.99
N VAL A 18 9.87 -9.15 4.17
CA VAL A 18 10.95 -8.58 3.34
C VAL A 18 10.38 -7.92 2.09
N VAL A 19 10.80 -6.70 1.85
CA VAL A 19 10.47 -5.92 0.66
C VAL A 19 11.75 -5.43 -0.01
N PHE A 20 11.69 -5.15 -1.31
CA PHE A 20 12.82 -4.62 -2.07
C PHE A 20 12.45 -3.29 -2.70
N ASP A 21 13.38 -2.34 -2.72
CA ASP A 21 13.22 -1.11 -3.46
C ASP A 21 13.66 -1.29 -4.93
N LEU A 22 13.58 -0.21 -5.72
CA LEU A 22 13.95 -0.23 -7.15
C LEU A 22 15.45 -0.43 -7.38
N ASN A 23 16.26 -0.18 -6.36
CA ASN A 23 17.72 -0.34 -6.42
C ASN A 23 18.19 -1.69 -5.85
N LYS A 24 17.24 -2.64 -5.66
CA LYS A 24 17.50 -3.98 -5.12
C LYS A 24 17.96 -3.99 -3.66
N ASN A 25 17.74 -2.88 -2.93
CA ASN A 25 17.97 -2.87 -1.49
C ASN A 25 16.85 -3.61 -0.79
N GLN A 26 17.22 -4.39 0.21
CA GLN A 26 16.30 -5.21 0.99
C GLN A 26 15.99 -4.53 2.32
N PHE A 27 14.71 -4.52 2.67
CA PHE A 27 14.22 -3.97 3.95
C PHE A 27 13.19 -4.91 4.55
N GLU A 28 13.01 -4.81 5.85
CA GLU A 28 11.78 -5.28 6.48
C GLU A 28 10.71 -4.19 6.33
N LEU A 29 9.46 -4.58 6.21
CA LEU A 29 8.35 -3.61 6.06
C LEU A 29 8.37 -2.57 7.18
N LYS A 30 8.66 -2.97 8.42
CA LYS A 30 8.73 -2.04 9.55
C LYS A 30 9.73 -0.92 9.31
N GLU A 31 10.87 -1.21 8.68
CA GLU A 31 11.88 -0.19 8.39
C GLU A 31 11.35 0.85 7.42
N VAL A 32 10.61 0.41 6.40
CA VAL A 32 9.98 1.30 5.43
C VAL A 32 8.96 2.20 6.11
N LEU A 33 8.07 1.62 6.92
CA LEU A 33 7.04 2.39 7.61
C LEU A 33 7.64 3.36 8.63
N GLN A 34 8.69 2.96 9.35
CA GLN A 34 9.38 3.83 10.30
C GLN A 34 10.05 5.01 9.62
N HIS A 35 10.55 4.82 8.40
CA HIS A 35 11.14 5.91 7.63
C HIS A 35 10.15 7.05 7.40
N PHE A 36 8.87 6.73 7.30
CA PHE A 36 7.80 7.71 7.08
C PHE A 36 6.99 7.99 8.35
N ALA A 37 7.50 7.63 9.53
CA ALA A 37 6.80 7.86 10.79
C ALA A 37 6.43 9.35 10.97
N GLY A 38 5.25 9.59 11.51
CA GLY A 38 4.74 10.94 11.70
C GLY A 38 3.96 11.49 10.51
N LYS A 39 3.89 10.75 9.41
CA LYS A 39 3.10 11.10 8.23
C LYS A 39 1.98 10.09 8.01
N LYS A 40 0.89 10.55 7.40
CA LYS A 40 -0.09 9.61 6.86
C LYS A 40 0.50 8.89 5.67
N ILE A 41 0.19 7.60 5.58
CA ILE A 41 0.64 6.73 4.48
C ILE A 41 -0.60 6.10 3.86
N LEU A 42 -0.76 6.25 2.55
CA LEU A 42 -1.69 5.44 1.79
C LEU A 42 -0.89 4.31 1.16
N ILE A 43 -1.23 3.07 1.50
CA ILE A 43 -0.63 1.89 0.89
C ILE A 43 -1.52 1.45 -0.26
N ASP A 44 -0.93 1.30 -1.44
CA ASP A 44 -1.58 0.76 -2.64
C ASP A 44 -0.90 -0.57 -2.99
N ILE A 45 -1.60 -1.66 -2.78
CA ILE A 45 -1.12 -3.00 -3.12
C ILE A 45 -1.61 -3.33 -4.51
N TRP A 46 -0.66 -3.55 -5.42
CA TRP A 46 -0.94 -3.62 -6.86
C TRP A 46 0.00 -4.60 -7.57
N ALA A 47 -0.22 -4.80 -8.85
CA ALA A 47 0.72 -5.48 -9.74
C ALA A 47 0.61 -4.91 -11.14
N SER A 48 1.69 -5.01 -11.89
CA SER A 48 1.76 -4.46 -13.26
C SER A 48 0.78 -5.13 -14.22
N TRP A 49 0.41 -6.38 -13.96
CA TRP A 49 -0.54 -7.16 -14.75
C TRP A 49 -2.00 -6.95 -14.35
N CYS A 50 -2.26 -6.16 -13.34
CA CYS A 50 -3.60 -6.00 -12.75
C CYS A 50 -4.35 -4.86 -13.43
N GLY A 51 -5.33 -5.20 -14.27
CA GLY A 51 -6.12 -4.19 -14.98
C GLY A 51 -6.88 -3.25 -14.05
N ASP A 52 -7.50 -3.79 -12.99
CA ASP A 52 -8.21 -2.96 -12.01
C ASP A 52 -7.28 -1.99 -11.27
N CYS A 53 -6.05 -2.43 -10.99
CA CYS A 53 -5.04 -1.56 -10.38
C CYS A 53 -4.73 -0.37 -11.28
N ILE A 54 -4.53 -0.64 -12.57
CA ILE A 54 -4.19 0.40 -13.56
C ILE A 54 -5.37 1.35 -13.75
N ARG A 55 -6.58 0.84 -13.83
CA ARG A 55 -7.79 1.66 -13.94
C ARG A 55 -8.00 2.58 -12.74
N GLY A 56 -7.49 2.19 -11.56
CA GLY A 56 -7.57 3.01 -10.36
C GLY A 56 -6.56 4.16 -10.30
N LEU A 57 -5.53 4.15 -11.13
CA LEU A 57 -4.43 5.14 -11.03
C LEU A 57 -4.86 6.60 -11.21
N PRO A 58 -5.80 6.95 -12.11
CA PRO A 58 -6.24 8.34 -12.18
C PRO A 58 -6.84 8.85 -10.85
N ALA A 59 -7.62 8.03 -10.16
CA ALA A 59 -8.19 8.39 -8.87
C ALA A 59 -7.10 8.50 -7.79
N VAL A 60 -6.10 7.62 -7.83
CA VAL A 60 -4.94 7.73 -6.93
C VAL A 60 -4.18 9.02 -7.18
N SER A 61 -3.94 9.37 -8.45
CA SER A 61 -3.29 10.64 -8.80
C SER A 61 -4.05 11.85 -8.28
N ALA A 62 -5.38 11.81 -8.34
CA ALA A 62 -6.22 12.87 -7.79
C ALA A 62 -6.03 13.00 -6.27
N LEU A 63 -5.95 11.87 -5.56
CA LEU A 63 -5.67 11.88 -4.12
C LEU A 63 -4.28 12.44 -3.82
N GLN A 64 -3.28 12.13 -4.64
CA GLN A 64 -1.93 12.67 -4.47
C GLN A 64 -1.92 14.20 -4.59
N LYS A 65 -2.71 14.75 -5.51
CA LYS A 65 -2.82 16.19 -5.68
C LYS A 65 -3.58 16.85 -4.52
N GLU A 66 -4.62 16.18 -4.03
CA GLU A 66 -5.43 16.69 -2.92
C GLU A 66 -4.66 16.62 -1.59
N PHE A 67 -3.83 15.61 -1.40
CA PHE A 67 -3.10 15.36 -0.15
C PHE A 67 -1.59 15.27 -0.40
N PRO A 68 -0.94 16.40 -0.75
CA PRO A 68 0.48 16.37 -1.12
C PRO A 68 1.41 16.00 0.03
N GLU A 69 0.95 16.09 1.28
CA GLU A 69 1.73 15.72 2.47
C GLU A 69 1.66 14.24 2.79
N VAL A 70 0.73 13.51 2.19
CA VAL A 70 0.58 12.06 2.41
C VAL A 70 1.62 11.29 1.62
N VAL A 71 2.22 10.28 2.24
CA VAL A 71 3.13 9.36 1.55
C VAL A 71 2.29 8.31 0.82
N PHE A 72 2.46 8.21 -0.48
CA PHE A 72 1.84 7.16 -1.28
C PHE A 72 2.87 6.04 -1.47
N LEU A 73 2.60 4.91 -0.81
CA LEU A 73 3.47 3.75 -0.77
C LEU A 73 2.86 2.64 -1.62
N PHE A 74 3.48 2.39 -2.78
CA PHE A 74 3.03 1.33 -3.68
C PHE A 74 3.79 0.05 -3.38
N LEU A 75 3.06 -0.98 -2.94
CA LEU A 75 3.61 -2.31 -2.68
C LEU A 75 3.19 -3.24 -3.82
N SER A 76 4.14 -3.57 -4.68
CA SER A 76 3.89 -4.49 -5.79
C SER A 76 3.92 -5.93 -5.33
N VAL A 77 2.97 -6.72 -5.80
CA VAL A 77 2.99 -8.18 -5.65
C VAL A 77 3.44 -8.89 -6.93
N ASP A 78 4.05 -8.15 -7.85
CA ASP A 78 4.70 -8.76 -9.00
C ASP A 78 5.77 -9.75 -8.53
N THR A 79 5.81 -10.93 -9.15
CA THR A 79 6.88 -11.90 -8.89
C THR A 79 8.09 -11.68 -9.79
N GLY A 80 7.93 -10.87 -10.85
CA GLY A 80 9.02 -10.50 -11.76
C GLY A 80 9.43 -9.05 -11.59
N LYS A 81 10.71 -8.80 -11.30
CA LYS A 81 11.24 -7.45 -11.07
C LYS A 81 11.18 -6.58 -12.31
N GLU A 82 11.42 -7.14 -13.48
CA GLU A 82 11.39 -6.37 -14.74
C GLU A 82 9.95 -5.94 -15.06
N ALA A 83 8.97 -6.83 -14.90
CA ALA A 83 7.57 -6.49 -15.11
C ALA A 83 7.15 -5.36 -14.16
N TRP A 84 7.56 -5.41 -12.90
CA TRP A 84 7.29 -4.37 -11.92
C TRP A 84 7.87 -3.03 -12.35
N LYS A 85 9.16 -2.98 -12.66
CA LYS A 85 9.83 -1.74 -13.09
C LYS A 85 9.21 -1.18 -14.38
N ASN A 86 8.96 -2.05 -15.36
CA ASN A 86 8.35 -1.65 -16.62
C ASN A 86 6.94 -1.08 -16.41
N GLY A 87 6.17 -1.68 -15.50
CA GLY A 87 4.83 -1.18 -15.16
C GLY A 87 4.86 0.21 -14.56
N ILE A 88 5.79 0.47 -13.63
CA ILE A 88 5.94 1.80 -13.03
C ILE A 88 6.23 2.84 -14.11
N GLN A 89 7.15 2.55 -15.02
CA GLN A 89 7.52 3.46 -16.11
C GLN A 89 6.38 3.64 -17.10
N ARG A 90 5.78 2.53 -17.54
CA ARG A 90 4.71 2.56 -18.55
C ARG A 90 3.52 3.39 -18.08
N PHE A 91 3.12 3.22 -16.83
CA PHE A 91 1.95 3.89 -16.28
C PHE A 91 2.30 5.16 -15.51
N GLN A 92 3.59 5.53 -15.46
CA GLN A 92 4.08 6.75 -14.82
C GLN A 92 3.58 6.88 -13.37
N ILE A 93 3.78 5.81 -12.59
CA ILE A 93 3.29 5.74 -11.21
C ILE A 93 4.28 6.46 -10.29
N LYS A 94 3.89 7.62 -9.81
CA LYS A 94 4.72 8.45 -8.92
C LYS A 94 4.43 8.11 -7.47
N GLY A 95 5.48 7.91 -6.68
CA GLY A 95 5.37 7.60 -5.27
C GLY A 95 6.56 6.81 -4.79
N LYS A 96 6.39 6.17 -3.63
CA LYS A 96 7.42 5.31 -3.04
C LYS A 96 7.13 3.86 -3.45
N HIS A 97 8.12 3.18 -4.03
CA HIS A 97 7.91 1.88 -4.65
C HIS A 97 8.72 0.79 -3.95
N PHE A 98 8.00 -0.26 -3.54
CA PHE A 98 8.60 -1.46 -2.97
C PHE A 98 7.90 -2.68 -3.54
N ASN A 99 8.63 -3.81 -3.57
CA ASN A 99 8.15 -5.05 -4.12
C ASN A 99 8.12 -6.15 -3.05
N LEU A 100 7.02 -6.88 -3.03
CA LEU A 100 6.84 -8.12 -2.26
C LEU A 100 7.08 -9.28 -3.23
N PRO A 101 8.29 -9.83 -3.32
CA PRO A 101 8.65 -10.75 -4.42
C PRO A 101 7.97 -12.10 -4.36
N LYS A 102 7.39 -12.46 -3.21
CA LYS A 102 6.66 -13.73 -3.06
C LYS A 102 5.28 -13.71 -3.73
N GLY A 103 4.80 -12.53 -4.15
CA GLY A 103 3.50 -12.39 -4.78
C GLY A 103 2.36 -12.19 -3.80
N MET A 104 1.12 -12.32 -4.29
CA MET A 104 -0.05 -11.97 -3.48
C MET A 104 -0.58 -13.13 -2.61
N LYS A 105 -0.11 -14.37 -2.82
CA LYS A 105 -0.67 -15.55 -2.15
C LYS A 105 0.16 -16.08 -0.99
N VAL A 106 1.42 -15.64 -0.88
CA VAL A 106 2.37 -16.18 0.09
C VAL A 106 3.08 -15.04 0.82
N GLY A 107 3.12 -15.14 2.13
CA GLY A 107 3.89 -14.22 2.96
C GLY A 107 3.13 -13.74 4.18
N THR A 108 3.86 -13.34 5.20
CA THR A 108 3.27 -12.92 6.47
C THR A 108 2.47 -11.63 6.36
N PHE A 109 2.89 -10.71 5.49
CA PHE A 109 2.14 -9.47 5.27
C PHE A 109 0.83 -9.74 4.55
N VAL A 110 0.87 -10.46 3.42
CA VAL A 110 -0.35 -10.74 2.64
C VAL A 110 -1.32 -11.61 3.43
N ASP A 111 -0.82 -12.52 4.27
CA ASP A 111 -1.65 -13.32 5.17
C ASP A 111 -2.34 -12.42 6.22
N PHE A 112 -1.59 -11.50 6.81
CA PHE A 112 -2.12 -10.61 7.85
C PHE A 112 -3.27 -9.75 7.31
N ILE A 113 -3.12 -9.19 6.10
CA ILE A 113 -4.16 -8.34 5.51
C ILE A 113 -5.26 -9.15 4.83
N ASP A 114 -5.15 -10.48 4.84
CA ASP A 114 -6.09 -11.38 4.16
C ASP A 114 -6.27 -10.98 2.70
N LEU A 115 -5.15 -10.89 1.99
CA LEU A 115 -5.15 -10.39 0.61
C LEU A 115 -5.74 -11.43 -0.33
N SER A 116 -6.93 -11.14 -0.89
CA SER A 116 -7.61 -12.00 -1.88
C SER A 116 -7.90 -11.27 -3.18
N TRP A 117 -7.69 -9.96 -3.21
CA TRP A 117 -8.02 -9.09 -4.34
C TRP A 117 -7.05 -7.93 -4.40
N ILE A 118 -6.67 -7.49 -5.59
CA ILE A 118 -5.94 -6.25 -5.83
C ILE A 118 -6.68 -5.42 -6.89
N PRO A 119 -6.65 -4.08 -6.80
CA PRO A 119 -5.89 -3.30 -5.83
C PRO A 119 -6.48 -3.41 -4.43
N ARG A 120 -5.63 -3.20 -3.45
CA ARG A 120 -6.02 -3.06 -2.06
C ARG A 120 -5.42 -1.77 -1.53
N TYR A 121 -6.26 -0.92 -0.94
CA TYR A 121 -5.84 0.35 -0.35
C TYR A 121 -5.97 0.31 1.15
N MET A 122 -4.97 0.84 1.83
CA MET A 122 -4.94 0.96 3.28
C MET A 122 -4.43 2.34 3.66
N VAL A 123 -4.87 2.85 4.80
CA VAL A 123 -4.35 4.12 5.33
C VAL A 123 -3.81 3.92 6.72
N ILE A 124 -2.61 4.47 6.95
CA ILE A 124 -1.92 4.47 8.24
C ILE A 124 -1.79 5.92 8.67
N ASN A 125 -2.15 6.20 9.91
CA ASN A 125 -2.06 7.56 10.43
C ASN A 125 -0.67 7.91 10.95
N GLU A 126 -0.52 9.13 11.45
CA GLU A 126 0.75 9.68 11.93
C GLU A 126 1.32 8.93 13.14
N LEU A 127 0.48 8.18 13.85
CA LEU A 127 0.87 7.34 14.99
C LEU A 127 1.21 5.90 14.57
N GLY A 128 1.16 5.60 13.27
CA GLY A 128 1.41 4.25 12.76
C GLY A 128 0.23 3.29 12.90
N MET A 129 -0.96 3.81 13.21
CA MET A 129 -2.18 2.99 13.34
C MET A 129 -2.88 2.85 12.00
N ILE A 130 -3.44 1.67 11.75
CA ILE A 130 -4.26 1.42 10.56
C ILE A 130 -5.63 2.04 10.79
N THR A 131 -5.96 3.07 10.02
CA THR A 131 -7.26 3.74 10.10
C THR A 131 -8.22 3.31 9.00
N LEU A 132 -7.70 2.73 7.93
CA LEU A 132 -8.52 2.07 6.90
C LEU A 132 -7.78 0.79 6.49
N PHE A 133 -8.42 -0.35 6.74
CA PHE A 133 -7.80 -1.66 6.54
C PHE A 133 -8.10 -2.25 5.16
N ASN A 134 -9.32 -2.05 4.65
CA ASN A 134 -9.76 -2.78 3.46
C ASN A 134 -10.62 -1.89 2.57
N ALA A 135 -9.99 -1.27 1.57
CA ALA A 135 -10.66 -0.61 0.47
C ALA A 135 -10.12 -1.18 -0.84
N THR A 136 -11.00 -1.42 -1.81
CA THR A 136 -10.63 -2.02 -3.08
C THR A 136 -10.82 -1.08 -4.27
N LYS A 137 -11.32 0.14 -4.01
CA LYS A 137 -11.52 1.16 -5.04
C LYS A 137 -10.91 2.47 -4.58
N ALA A 138 -10.12 3.10 -5.42
CA ALA A 138 -9.52 4.40 -5.12
C ALA A 138 -10.57 5.50 -4.98
N SER A 139 -11.78 5.30 -5.52
CA SER A 139 -12.92 6.21 -5.38
C SER A 139 -13.70 6.01 -4.08
N ASP A 140 -13.32 5.05 -3.25
CA ASP A 140 -14.00 4.80 -1.97
C ASP A 140 -13.87 6.04 -1.07
N SER A 141 -15.02 6.59 -0.65
CA SER A 141 -15.06 7.81 0.17
C SER A 141 -14.35 7.65 1.51
N ARG A 142 -14.19 6.42 2.01
CA ARG A 142 -13.46 6.16 3.25
C ARG A 142 -11.98 6.51 3.14
N LEU A 143 -11.40 6.45 1.93
CA LEU A 143 -10.02 6.88 1.70
C LEU A 143 -9.87 8.38 1.98
N GLN A 144 -10.73 9.21 1.37
CA GLN A 144 -10.69 10.66 1.65
C GLN A 144 -10.90 10.96 3.12
N LYS A 145 -11.85 10.29 3.76
CA LYS A 145 -12.10 10.48 5.20
C LYS A 145 -10.86 10.18 6.04
N ALA A 146 -10.23 9.04 5.78
CA ALA A 146 -9.03 8.65 6.52
C ALA A 146 -7.87 9.62 6.29
N LEU A 147 -7.72 10.12 5.05
CA LEU A 147 -6.65 11.05 4.71
C LEU A 147 -6.89 12.46 5.27
N LYS A 148 -8.15 12.87 5.47
CA LYS A 148 -8.50 14.17 6.05
C LYS A 148 -8.45 14.17 7.58
N LYS A 149 -8.58 13.02 8.21
CA LYS A 149 -8.78 12.93 9.66
C LYS A 149 -7.54 13.44 10.40
N ALA A 150 -7.75 14.44 11.27
CA ALA A 150 -6.72 14.87 12.21
C ALA A 150 -6.56 13.83 13.32
N ILE A 151 -5.35 13.78 13.89
CA ILE A 151 -5.08 12.91 15.04
C ILE A 151 -5.85 13.43 16.28
#